data_130c120055571256f11125008b93cfde
#
_entry.id   130c120055571256f11125008b93cfde
#
_cell.length_a   1.000
_cell.length_b   1.000
_cell.length_c   1.000
_cell.angle_alpha   90.00
_cell.angle_beta   90.00
_cell.angle_gamma   90.00
#
_symmetry.space_group_name_H-M   'P 1'
#
loop_
_entity.id
_entity.type
_entity.pdbx_description
1 polymer ?
#
loop_
_entity_poly.entity_id
_entity_poly.type
_entity_poly.pdbx_seq_one_letter_code
_entity_poly.pdbx_strand_id
1 'polypeptide(L)'
;MTSHVSLKSASCFAASALTMAIAGAAHAVDIEVGDTTASIYGYAKLDMIYDMDNELGDLVARPRILIDDQQGSDGHTTLHAYQSRLGFKTATPAGDSQLVTRVEVDWFDNAPEGGDLRLRHAYGSWNGVLAGKTWTNFGSRLGKTPTIDLAPQPGQSKIGRKAQLRYSWGQWHLALENPDAEDYRDGVAASFNDKRGIYREADDAKTGLPDLTLRYQSRAAGVDYSASALLRQLEVESEDGLSGIDDSATGWGLNLAARYRASERLTLRGALTYGDGIGEYLQNNPSAPGYLSEGEIDTVTAWGANVGMSLRTGPGAINLGYGISSADLDDAREAGIAGVEGANEQFEALHLNYIWSPIERVSYGLEAGYHTREVVDGRDGDALRLQGMVKYRF
;
A
#
# COMPACT_ATOMS: atom_id res chain seq x y z
N MET A 1 -0.82 -64.72 -29.31
CA MET A 1 -1.75 -64.12 -28.29
C MET A 1 -0.94 -63.18 -27.45
N THR A 2 -0.87 -61.93 -27.83
CA THR A 2 -0.17 -60.86 -27.11
C THR A 2 -1.12 -59.68 -27.01
N SER A 3 -1.64 -59.45 -25.81
CA SER A 3 -2.55 -58.38 -25.52
C SER A 3 -1.77 -57.06 -25.27
N HIS A 4 -1.96 -56.07 -26.12
CA HIS A 4 -1.51 -54.71 -25.90
C HIS A 4 -2.44 -54.02 -24.89
N VAL A 5 -1.90 -53.67 -23.72
CA VAL A 5 -2.52 -52.72 -22.78
C VAL A 5 -2.09 -51.30 -23.11
N SER A 6 -3.00 -50.52 -23.64
CA SER A 6 -2.82 -49.09 -23.86
C SER A 6 -3.09 -48.31 -22.58
N LEU A 7 -2.06 -47.79 -21.96
CA LEU A 7 -2.20 -46.78 -20.89
C LEU A 7 -2.48 -45.41 -21.56
N LYS A 8 -3.72 -44.95 -21.47
CA LYS A 8 -4.05 -43.54 -21.74
C LYS A 8 -3.78 -42.77 -20.44
N SER A 9 -2.67 -42.05 -20.39
CA SER A 9 -2.39 -41.05 -19.39
C SER A 9 -3.27 -39.83 -19.65
N ALA A 10 -4.33 -39.69 -18.86
CA ALA A 10 -5.13 -38.47 -18.80
C ALA A 10 -4.41 -37.46 -17.92
N SER A 11 -3.70 -36.54 -18.54
CA SER A 11 -3.15 -35.36 -17.86
C SER A 11 -4.29 -34.38 -17.63
N CYS A 12 -4.91 -34.40 -16.47
CA CYS A 12 -5.78 -33.32 -16.01
C CYS A 12 -4.91 -32.13 -15.59
N PHE A 13 -4.63 -31.21 -16.51
CA PHE A 13 -4.23 -29.86 -16.17
C PHE A 13 -5.48 -29.13 -15.64
N ALA A 14 -5.65 -29.12 -14.33
CA ALA A 14 -6.57 -28.21 -13.67
C ALA A 14 -5.96 -26.81 -13.77
N ALA A 15 -6.36 -26.03 -14.77
CA ALA A 15 -6.11 -24.60 -14.84
C ALA A 15 -6.85 -23.97 -13.66
N SER A 16 -6.13 -23.76 -12.55
CA SER A 16 -6.63 -22.98 -11.42
C SER A 16 -6.66 -21.51 -11.85
N ALA A 17 -7.76 -21.10 -12.48
CA ALA A 17 -8.11 -19.70 -12.63
C ALA A 17 -8.28 -19.15 -11.22
N LEU A 18 -7.25 -18.49 -10.69
CA LEU A 18 -7.32 -17.72 -9.45
C LEU A 18 -8.20 -16.51 -9.71
N THR A 19 -9.51 -16.72 -9.65
CA THR A 19 -10.49 -15.64 -9.63
C THR A 19 -10.20 -14.86 -8.37
N MET A 20 -9.51 -13.73 -8.46
CA MET A 20 -9.54 -12.71 -7.41
C MET A 20 -11.01 -12.35 -7.26
N ALA A 21 -11.65 -12.91 -6.24
CA ALA A 21 -12.95 -12.46 -5.80
C ALA A 21 -12.74 -11.02 -5.30
N ILE A 22 -12.93 -10.06 -6.19
CA ILE A 22 -13.13 -8.66 -5.85
C ILE A 22 -14.46 -8.67 -5.08
N ALA A 23 -14.35 -8.66 -3.76
CA ALA A 23 -15.51 -8.47 -2.90
C ALA A 23 -16.02 -7.03 -3.13
N GLY A 24 -17.12 -6.93 -3.81
CA GLY A 24 -17.83 -5.73 -4.21
C GLY A 24 -18.12 -5.82 -5.69
N ALA A 25 -19.28 -6.31 -6.07
CA ALA A 25 -19.79 -6.19 -7.42
C ALA A 25 -19.92 -4.69 -7.74
N ALA A 26 -18.89 -4.10 -8.32
CA ALA A 26 -19.03 -2.87 -9.05
C ALA A 26 -19.79 -3.29 -10.30
N HIS A 27 -21.02 -2.84 -10.45
CA HIS A 27 -21.75 -2.98 -11.70
C HIS A 27 -21.05 -2.08 -12.72
N ALA A 28 -20.16 -2.67 -13.49
CA ALA A 28 -19.58 -2.05 -14.67
C ALA A 28 -20.67 -1.94 -15.73
N VAL A 29 -20.59 -0.94 -16.57
CA VAL A 29 -21.30 -0.94 -17.85
C VAL A 29 -20.47 -1.81 -18.80
N ASP A 30 -20.93 -3.02 -19.05
CA ASP A 30 -20.28 -3.94 -19.96
C ASP A 30 -20.79 -3.73 -21.39
N ILE A 31 -19.85 -3.67 -22.33
CA ILE A 31 -20.09 -3.49 -23.78
C ILE A 31 -19.33 -4.63 -24.48
N GLU A 32 -20.06 -5.41 -25.27
CA GLU A 32 -19.48 -6.45 -26.10
C GLU A 32 -19.07 -5.89 -27.47
N VAL A 33 -17.80 -6.07 -27.86
CA VAL A 33 -17.25 -5.66 -29.16
C VAL A 33 -16.51 -6.84 -29.77
N GLY A 34 -17.16 -7.60 -30.65
CA GLY A 34 -16.66 -8.88 -31.13
C GLY A 34 -16.50 -9.85 -29.97
N ASP A 35 -15.29 -10.42 -29.80
CA ASP A 35 -14.97 -11.36 -28.72
C ASP A 35 -14.48 -10.64 -27.43
N THR A 36 -14.49 -9.31 -27.43
CA THR A 36 -13.98 -8.51 -26.31
C THR A 36 -15.13 -7.98 -25.47
N THR A 37 -15.07 -8.24 -24.16
CA THR A 37 -15.90 -7.53 -23.17
C THR A 37 -15.15 -6.29 -22.69
N ALA A 38 -15.72 -5.12 -22.89
CA ALA A 38 -15.22 -3.84 -22.36
C ALA A 38 -16.09 -3.38 -21.22
N SER A 39 -15.47 -3.00 -20.09
CA SER A 39 -16.18 -2.57 -18.88
C SER A 39 -15.76 -1.16 -18.50
N ILE A 40 -16.73 -0.27 -18.32
CA ILE A 40 -16.55 1.05 -17.70
C ILE A 40 -17.09 0.94 -16.26
N TYR A 41 -16.29 1.35 -15.28
CA TYR A 41 -16.66 1.26 -13.86
C TYR A 41 -16.08 2.43 -13.08
N GLY A 42 -16.67 2.68 -11.94
CA GLY A 42 -16.17 3.73 -11.07
C GLY A 42 -17.13 4.11 -9.96
N TYR A 43 -16.87 5.27 -9.38
CA TYR A 43 -17.73 5.87 -8.38
C TYR A 43 -17.41 7.36 -8.20
N ALA A 44 -18.42 8.13 -7.79
CA ALA A 44 -18.24 9.43 -7.17
C ALA A 44 -18.27 9.25 -5.65
N LYS A 45 -17.32 9.86 -4.94
CA LYS A 45 -17.22 9.83 -3.48
C LYS A 45 -17.02 11.23 -2.94
N LEU A 46 -17.83 11.63 -1.96
CA LEU A 46 -17.58 12.78 -1.11
C LEU A 46 -17.00 12.29 0.22
N ASP A 47 -15.89 12.87 0.63
CA ASP A 47 -15.32 12.77 1.96
C ASP A 47 -15.58 14.07 2.73
N MET A 48 -15.98 13.94 3.99
CA MET A 48 -16.23 15.02 4.94
C MET A 48 -15.34 14.72 6.13
N ILE A 49 -14.34 15.56 6.36
CA ILE A 49 -13.30 15.38 7.36
C ILE A 49 -13.41 16.47 8.41
N TYR A 50 -13.20 16.10 9.67
CA TYR A 50 -13.02 17.01 10.79
C TYR A 50 -11.83 16.56 11.62
N ASP A 51 -10.74 17.32 11.57
CA ASP A 51 -9.57 17.15 12.42
C ASP A 51 -9.81 17.96 13.71
N MET A 52 -9.73 17.30 14.87
CA MET A 52 -10.04 17.93 16.14
C MET A 52 -8.87 18.78 16.64
N ASP A 53 -7.67 18.37 16.34
CA ASP A 53 -6.43 18.99 16.85
C ASP A 53 -5.77 19.83 15.75
N ASN A 54 -4.93 19.26 14.92
CA ASN A 54 -4.25 19.94 13.82
C ASN A 54 -4.70 19.41 12.47
N GLU A 55 -4.60 20.19 11.41
CA GLU A 55 -4.92 19.76 10.04
C GLU A 55 -3.98 18.65 9.57
N LEU A 56 -4.53 17.47 9.29
CA LEU A 56 -3.78 16.30 8.86
C LEU A 56 -3.76 16.10 7.34
N GLY A 57 -4.37 17.02 6.57
CA GLY A 57 -4.50 16.93 5.11
C GLY A 57 -5.73 16.17 4.63
N ASP A 58 -5.92 16.09 3.31
CA ASP A 58 -7.06 15.41 2.67
C ASP A 58 -7.04 13.87 2.85
N LEU A 59 -5.90 13.32 3.15
CA LEU A 59 -5.69 12.02 3.80
C LEU A 59 -4.74 12.22 4.98
N VAL A 60 -4.82 11.34 5.98
CA VAL A 60 -3.99 11.48 7.18
C VAL A 60 -2.51 11.43 6.85
N ALA A 61 -1.82 12.57 7.01
CA ALA A 61 -0.37 12.69 7.03
C ALA A 61 0.12 12.72 8.49
N ARG A 62 0.53 11.57 9.03
CA ARG A 62 0.96 11.45 10.43
C ARG A 62 2.13 12.35 10.82
N PRO A 63 3.09 12.69 9.94
CA PRO A 63 4.12 13.68 10.26
C PRO A 63 3.59 15.09 10.60
N ARG A 64 2.31 15.37 10.28
CA ARG A 64 1.64 16.64 10.66
C ARG A 64 1.06 16.64 12.08
N ILE A 65 1.03 15.50 12.75
CA ILE A 65 0.65 15.43 14.15
C ILE A 65 1.66 16.26 14.94
N LEU A 66 1.15 17.21 15.70
CA LEU A 66 1.99 18.07 16.54
C LEU A 66 2.52 17.23 17.71
N ILE A 67 3.82 17.34 17.94
CA ILE A 67 4.48 16.77 19.10
C ILE A 67 4.63 17.83 20.20
N ASP A 68 4.99 17.41 21.40
CA ASP A 68 5.31 18.30 22.50
C ASP A 68 6.11 19.52 22.02
N ASP A 69 5.83 20.68 22.59
CA ASP A 69 6.38 21.99 22.26
C ASP A 69 5.88 22.63 20.94
N GLN A 70 5.10 21.93 20.13
CA GLN A 70 4.51 22.49 18.91
C GLN A 70 3.11 23.08 19.20
N GLN A 71 2.80 24.15 18.51
CA GLN A 71 1.48 24.79 18.61
C GLN A 71 0.80 24.79 17.25
N GLY A 72 -0.47 24.48 17.22
CA GLY A 72 -1.32 24.51 16.04
C GLY A 72 -2.66 25.16 16.36
N SER A 73 -3.59 25.03 15.45
CA SER A 73 -4.99 25.45 15.63
C SER A 73 -5.90 24.25 15.56
N ASP A 74 -6.94 24.25 16.38
CA ASP A 74 -7.91 23.18 16.53
C ASP A 74 -9.09 23.36 15.58
N GLY A 75 -9.71 22.25 15.18
CA GLY A 75 -11.02 22.25 14.53
C GLY A 75 -10.97 22.58 13.03
N HIS A 76 -10.40 21.69 12.21
CA HIS A 76 -10.31 21.85 10.77
C HIS A 76 -11.35 20.99 10.02
N THR A 77 -12.16 21.63 9.17
CA THR A 77 -13.15 20.95 8.32
C THR A 77 -12.71 20.96 6.87
N THR A 78 -12.65 19.79 6.27
CA THR A 78 -12.33 19.61 4.85
C THR A 78 -13.39 18.76 4.15
N LEU A 79 -13.81 19.18 2.98
CA LEU A 79 -14.69 18.41 2.09
C LEU A 79 -14.02 18.26 0.72
N HIS A 80 -13.88 17.02 0.25
CA HIS A 80 -13.30 16.77 -1.08
C HIS A 80 -13.91 15.53 -1.75
N ALA A 81 -13.70 15.43 -3.07
CA ALA A 81 -14.15 14.30 -3.89
C ALA A 81 -12.99 13.53 -4.55
N TYR A 82 -11.76 13.70 -4.06
CA TYR A 82 -10.54 13.22 -4.72
C TYR A 82 -10.43 11.71 -4.83
N GLN A 83 -11.11 10.94 -3.95
CA GLN A 83 -11.17 9.49 -4.07
C GLN A 83 -12.13 9.00 -5.18
N SER A 84 -12.90 9.89 -5.83
CA SER A 84 -13.71 9.50 -6.99
C SER A 84 -12.85 8.80 -8.03
N ARG A 85 -13.44 7.83 -8.75
CA ARG A 85 -12.66 6.92 -9.58
C ARG A 85 -13.34 6.64 -10.89
N LEU A 86 -12.52 6.58 -11.94
CA LEU A 86 -12.92 6.11 -13.25
C LEU A 86 -11.98 5.01 -13.71
N GLY A 87 -12.53 3.91 -14.20
CA GLY A 87 -11.78 2.79 -14.73
C GLY A 87 -12.36 2.21 -15.99
N PHE A 88 -11.48 1.72 -16.84
CA PHE A 88 -11.79 0.98 -18.05
C PHE A 88 -11.00 -0.33 -18.05
N LYS A 89 -11.67 -1.42 -18.39
CA LYS A 89 -11.08 -2.76 -18.46
C LYS A 89 -11.56 -3.44 -19.74
N THR A 90 -10.67 -4.22 -20.36
CA THR A 90 -11.06 -5.16 -21.42
C THR A 90 -10.70 -6.58 -21.04
N ALA A 91 -11.46 -7.53 -21.54
CA ALA A 91 -11.15 -8.97 -21.48
C ALA A 91 -11.46 -9.57 -22.85
N THR A 92 -10.43 -10.12 -23.48
CA THR A 92 -10.51 -10.72 -24.82
C THR A 92 -10.00 -12.16 -24.73
N PRO A 93 -10.73 -13.18 -25.19
CA PRO A 93 -10.20 -14.54 -25.33
C PRO A 93 -8.94 -14.55 -26.22
N ALA A 94 -7.86 -15.18 -25.75
CA ALA A 94 -6.59 -15.25 -26.49
C ALA A 94 -5.89 -16.59 -26.22
N GLY A 95 -6.09 -17.56 -27.12
CA GLY A 95 -5.69 -18.95 -26.94
C GLY A 95 -6.43 -19.59 -25.77
N ASP A 96 -5.70 -20.29 -24.89
CA ASP A 96 -6.28 -20.93 -23.68
C ASP A 96 -6.40 -19.97 -22.47
N SER A 97 -6.22 -18.67 -22.69
CA SER A 97 -6.19 -17.64 -21.66
C SER A 97 -7.00 -16.42 -22.07
N GLN A 98 -7.09 -15.42 -21.20
CA GLN A 98 -7.66 -14.12 -21.49
C GLN A 98 -6.55 -13.06 -21.54
N LEU A 99 -6.57 -12.22 -22.59
CA LEU A 99 -5.85 -10.96 -22.59
C LEU A 99 -6.70 -9.93 -21.84
N VAL A 100 -6.19 -9.42 -20.75
CA VAL A 100 -6.85 -8.40 -19.93
C VAL A 100 -6.05 -7.10 -20.01
N THR A 101 -6.73 -5.98 -20.26
CA THR A 101 -6.13 -4.65 -20.08
C THR A 101 -6.92 -3.88 -19.04
N ARG A 102 -6.27 -2.95 -18.32
CA ARG A 102 -6.92 -2.08 -17.35
C ARG A 102 -6.25 -0.72 -17.29
N VAL A 103 -7.06 0.33 -17.32
CA VAL A 103 -6.64 1.69 -16.98
C VAL A 103 -7.60 2.20 -15.90
N GLU A 104 -7.07 2.82 -14.85
CA GLU A 104 -7.86 3.40 -13.76
C GLU A 104 -7.18 4.65 -13.24
N VAL A 105 -7.97 5.68 -12.96
CA VAL A 105 -7.51 6.95 -12.42
C VAL A 105 -8.35 7.37 -11.21
N ASP A 106 -7.77 8.21 -10.34
CA ASP A 106 -8.45 9.03 -9.33
C ASP A 106 -7.79 10.42 -9.27
N TRP A 107 -8.17 11.28 -8.32
CA TRP A 107 -7.66 12.64 -8.18
C TRP A 107 -6.86 12.83 -6.90
N PHE A 108 -6.11 11.81 -6.50
CA PHE A 108 -5.26 11.85 -5.31
C PHE A 108 -3.77 11.86 -5.65
N ASP A 109 -3.35 12.48 -6.76
CA ASP A 109 -1.96 12.86 -6.94
C ASP A 109 -1.63 14.06 -6.05
N ASN A 110 -0.35 14.27 -5.74
CA ASN A 110 0.08 15.31 -4.82
C ASN A 110 -0.48 15.17 -3.38
N ALA A 111 -0.68 13.91 -2.93
CA ALA A 111 -1.07 13.65 -1.55
C ALA A 111 0.00 14.23 -0.57
N PRO A 112 -0.43 14.74 0.62
CA PRO A 112 -1.73 14.51 1.24
C PRO A 112 -2.84 15.50 0.83
N GLU A 113 -2.58 16.53 0.02
CA GLU A 113 -3.57 17.53 -0.38
C GLU A 113 -4.54 17.03 -1.46
N GLY A 114 -4.10 16.22 -2.39
CA GLY A 114 -4.92 15.73 -3.48
C GLY A 114 -5.29 16.82 -4.52
N GLY A 115 -6.20 16.49 -5.43
CA GLY A 115 -6.73 17.40 -6.46
C GLY A 115 -6.23 17.10 -7.87
N ASP A 116 -5.04 16.57 -8.03
CA ASP A 116 -4.45 16.23 -9.32
C ASP A 116 -4.79 14.81 -9.77
N LEU A 117 -4.83 14.61 -11.10
CA LEU A 117 -5.15 13.32 -11.70
C LEU A 117 -4.01 12.33 -11.49
N ARG A 118 -4.33 11.19 -10.85
CA ARG A 118 -3.38 10.11 -10.57
C ARG A 118 -3.68 8.86 -11.40
N LEU A 119 -2.65 8.33 -12.09
CA LEU A 119 -2.71 7.03 -12.73
C LEU A 119 -2.59 5.92 -11.69
N ARG A 120 -3.67 5.16 -11.47
CA ARG A 120 -3.71 4.07 -10.49
C ARG A 120 -3.31 2.73 -11.08
N HIS A 121 -3.89 2.40 -12.22
CA HIS A 121 -3.63 1.18 -12.96
C HIS A 121 -3.49 1.48 -14.44
N ALA A 122 -2.47 0.93 -15.07
CA ALA A 122 -2.29 0.88 -16.51
C ALA A 122 -1.47 -0.37 -16.82
N TYR A 123 -2.14 -1.48 -17.08
CA TYR A 123 -1.44 -2.75 -17.33
C TYR A 123 -2.19 -3.63 -18.33
N GLY A 124 -1.43 -4.52 -18.95
CA GLY A 124 -1.93 -5.69 -19.67
C GLY A 124 -1.50 -6.98 -18.97
N SER A 125 -2.31 -8.03 -19.05
CA SER A 125 -1.95 -9.36 -18.58
C SER A 125 -2.46 -10.45 -19.50
N TRP A 126 -1.59 -11.43 -19.76
CA TRP A 126 -1.89 -12.60 -20.56
C TRP A 126 -1.00 -13.78 -20.14
N ASN A 127 -1.58 -14.96 -20.03
CA ASN A 127 -0.87 -16.22 -19.75
C ASN A 127 0.13 -16.16 -18.59
N GLY A 128 -0.29 -15.59 -17.45
CA GLY A 128 0.54 -15.45 -16.24
C GLY A 128 1.49 -14.25 -16.26
N VAL A 129 1.73 -13.62 -17.41
CA VAL A 129 2.56 -12.42 -17.53
C VAL A 129 1.70 -11.18 -17.35
N LEU A 130 2.15 -10.24 -16.53
CA LEU A 130 1.58 -8.89 -16.35
C LEU A 130 2.67 -7.86 -16.59
N ALA A 131 2.38 -6.86 -17.42
CA ALA A 131 3.27 -5.71 -17.64
C ALA A 131 2.50 -4.41 -17.49
N GLY A 132 3.09 -3.45 -16.76
CA GLY A 132 2.51 -2.13 -16.50
C GLY A 132 2.35 -1.79 -15.03
N LYS A 133 1.67 -0.66 -14.73
CA LYS A 133 1.48 -0.14 -13.36
C LYS A 133 0.28 -0.78 -12.70
N THR A 134 0.50 -1.43 -11.56
CA THR A 134 -0.55 -1.99 -10.70
C THR A 134 -0.03 -2.18 -9.26
N TRP A 135 -0.83 -2.81 -8.41
CA TRP A 135 -0.42 -3.11 -7.04
C TRP A 135 0.92 -3.82 -7.00
N THR A 136 1.83 -3.33 -6.14
CA THR A 136 3.11 -3.99 -5.87
C THR A 136 2.90 -5.48 -5.60
N ASN A 137 3.83 -6.29 -6.04
CA ASN A 137 3.80 -7.72 -5.79
C ASN A 137 4.17 -8.06 -4.34
N PHE A 138 4.98 -7.23 -3.67
CA PHE A 138 5.28 -7.38 -2.25
C PHE A 138 4.04 -7.17 -1.37
N GLY A 139 3.17 -6.22 -1.73
CA GLY A 139 2.01 -5.84 -0.94
C GLY A 139 0.89 -6.87 -0.91
N SER A 140 0.29 -7.09 0.26
CA SER A 140 -0.88 -7.95 0.44
C SER A 140 -2.06 -7.19 1.02
N ARG A 141 -3.23 -7.35 0.37
CA ARG A 141 -4.49 -6.76 0.87
C ARG A 141 -5.20 -7.62 1.92
N LEU A 142 -4.66 -8.78 2.27
CA LEU A 142 -5.29 -9.70 3.22
C LEU A 142 -5.33 -9.10 4.63
N GLY A 143 -4.26 -8.41 5.04
CA GLY A 143 -4.17 -7.76 6.35
C GLY A 143 -4.96 -6.45 6.46
N LYS A 144 -5.39 -5.85 5.33
CA LYS A 144 -6.03 -4.53 5.35
C LYS A 144 -7.42 -4.55 5.98
N THR A 145 -7.61 -3.82 7.07
CA THR A 145 -8.94 -3.49 7.61
C THR A 145 -9.56 -2.34 6.80
N PRO A 146 -10.87 -2.40 6.48
CA PRO A 146 -11.52 -1.30 5.77
C PRO A 146 -11.48 0.01 6.56
N THR A 147 -11.10 1.10 5.88
CA THR A 147 -11.13 2.48 6.37
C THR A 147 -11.91 3.37 5.40
N ILE A 148 -12.44 4.49 5.89
CA ILE A 148 -13.02 5.56 5.07
C ILE A 148 -11.89 6.45 4.56
N ASP A 149 -10.96 6.81 5.43
CA ASP A 149 -9.72 7.48 5.02
C ASP A 149 -8.95 6.62 4.00
N LEU A 150 -8.35 7.25 3.00
CA LEU A 150 -7.53 6.56 2.01
C LEU A 150 -6.26 6.00 2.65
N ALA A 151 -5.71 6.69 3.66
CA ALA A 151 -4.60 6.22 4.47
C ALA A 151 -5.07 5.09 5.42
N PRO A 152 -4.58 3.86 5.27
CA PRO A 152 -4.92 2.77 6.18
C PRO A 152 -4.14 2.88 7.50
N GLN A 153 -4.37 1.90 8.39
CA GLN A 153 -3.51 1.69 9.55
C GLN A 153 -2.05 1.49 9.10
N PRO A 154 -1.06 1.98 9.86
CA PRO A 154 0.36 1.70 9.60
C PRO A 154 0.69 0.21 9.79
N GLY A 155 1.88 -0.20 9.43
CA GLY A 155 2.50 -1.46 9.82
C GLY A 155 2.26 -2.66 8.91
N GLN A 156 1.28 -2.63 8.00
CA GLN A 156 1.18 -3.64 6.94
C GLN A 156 2.18 -3.35 5.81
N SER A 157 2.39 -4.31 4.90
CA SER A 157 3.06 -3.98 3.65
C SER A 157 2.28 -2.89 2.90
N LYS A 158 2.96 -1.89 2.37
CA LYS A 158 2.31 -0.82 1.60
C LYS A 158 1.59 -1.41 0.40
N ILE A 159 0.34 -1.03 0.23
CA ILE A 159 -0.46 -1.38 -0.93
C ILE A 159 -0.32 -0.24 -1.95
N GLY A 160 0.94 0.07 -2.31
CA GLY A 160 1.30 0.99 -3.37
C GLY A 160 1.11 0.38 -4.76
N ARG A 161 1.29 1.19 -5.78
CA ARG A 161 1.25 0.76 -7.18
C ARG A 161 2.56 1.12 -7.84
N LYS A 162 3.19 0.11 -8.46
CA LYS A 162 4.46 0.25 -9.17
C LYS A 162 4.34 -0.23 -10.60
N ALA A 163 5.07 0.39 -11.51
CA ALA A 163 5.33 -0.17 -12.82
C ALA A 163 6.14 -1.46 -12.62
N GLN A 164 5.75 -2.53 -13.30
CA GLN A 164 6.33 -3.84 -13.05
C GLN A 164 6.18 -4.80 -14.23
N LEU A 165 7.07 -5.77 -14.29
CA LEU A 165 6.93 -7.00 -15.05
C LEU A 165 6.76 -8.14 -14.04
N ARG A 166 5.61 -8.82 -14.06
CA ARG A 166 5.29 -9.91 -13.13
C ARG A 166 4.98 -11.19 -13.88
N TYR A 167 5.50 -12.30 -13.37
CA TYR A 167 5.13 -13.64 -13.81
C TYR A 167 4.47 -14.41 -12.65
N SER A 168 3.34 -15.05 -12.92
CA SER A 168 2.54 -15.79 -11.96
C SER A 168 2.39 -17.25 -12.39
N TRP A 169 2.70 -18.20 -11.50
CA TRP A 169 2.52 -19.63 -11.71
C TRP A 169 1.98 -20.30 -10.42
N GLY A 170 0.84 -20.91 -10.52
CA GLY A 170 0.17 -21.48 -9.34
C GLY A 170 -0.07 -20.40 -8.26
N GLN A 171 0.50 -20.58 -7.09
CA GLN A 171 0.40 -19.67 -5.95
C GLN A 171 1.56 -18.65 -5.87
N TRP A 172 2.53 -18.74 -6.76
CA TRP A 172 3.73 -17.92 -6.76
C TRP A 172 3.63 -16.76 -7.74
N HIS A 173 4.20 -15.63 -7.35
CA HIS A 173 4.27 -14.42 -8.15
C HIS A 173 5.66 -13.81 -8.00
N LEU A 174 6.41 -13.69 -9.08
CA LEU A 174 7.71 -13.04 -9.14
C LEU A 174 7.57 -11.75 -9.95
N ALA A 175 8.12 -10.63 -9.46
CA ALA A 175 8.09 -9.38 -10.20
C ALA A 175 9.40 -8.61 -10.10
N LEU A 176 9.70 -7.90 -11.18
CA LEU A 176 10.63 -6.79 -11.23
C LEU A 176 9.80 -5.52 -11.17
N GLU A 177 10.03 -4.68 -10.17
CA GLU A 177 9.28 -3.46 -9.89
C GLU A 177 10.15 -2.22 -10.04
N ASN A 178 9.54 -1.11 -10.47
CA ASN A 178 10.23 0.17 -10.49
C ASN A 178 10.66 0.54 -9.08
N PRO A 179 11.96 0.81 -8.84
CA PRO A 179 12.45 1.15 -7.51
C PRO A 179 12.01 2.55 -7.04
N ASP A 180 11.65 3.45 -7.98
CA ASP A 180 11.27 4.81 -7.66
C ASP A 180 9.98 4.86 -6.85
N ALA A 181 10.00 5.66 -5.82
CA ALA A 181 8.86 5.97 -4.99
C ALA A 181 8.02 7.08 -5.61
N GLU A 182 7.15 6.79 -6.57
CA GLU A 182 6.24 7.80 -7.14
C GLU A 182 5.27 8.42 -6.11
N ASP A 183 4.98 7.70 -5.02
CA ASP A 183 4.03 8.13 -3.99
C ASP A 183 4.69 8.87 -2.80
N TYR A 184 5.94 9.26 -2.92
CA TYR A 184 6.72 9.76 -1.77
C TYR A 184 6.84 11.28 -1.69
N ARG A 185 6.04 11.98 -2.42
CA ARG A 185 6.24 13.44 -2.53
C ARG A 185 6.04 14.19 -1.22
N ASP A 186 5.46 13.55 -0.17
CA ASP A 186 5.24 14.27 1.08
C ASP A 186 5.35 13.40 2.34
N GLY A 187 6.09 13.88 3.29
CA GLY A 187 5.92 13.68 4.72
C GLY A 187 6.80 12.65 5.40
N VAL A 188 7.21 11.54 4.78
CA VAL A 188 8.06 10.55 5.46
C VAL A 188 9.54 10.84 5.25
N ALA A 189 9.89 11.46 4.13
CA ALA A 189 11.26 11.86 3.82
C ALA A 189 11.74 13.09 4.60
N ALA A 190 10.84 13.83 5.21
CA ALA A 190 11.18 14.99 6.02
C ALA A 190 11.67 14.65 7.44
N SER A 191 11.95 13.37 7.73
CA SER A 191 12.43 12.96 9.04
C SER A 191 13.77 13.58 9.39
N PHE A 192 14.67 13.71 8.41
CA PHE A 192 15.93 14.39 8.58
C PHE A 192 15.87 15.74 7.85
N ASN A 193 16.11 16.83 8.55
CA ASN A 193 16.13 18.17 7.97
C ASN A 193 17.42 18.46 7.17
N ASP A 194 18.41 17.60 7.22
CA ASP A 194 19.63 17.70 6.44
C ASP A 194 19.51 16.83 5.18
N LYS A 195 19.42 17.48 4.02
CA LYS A 195 19.37 16.82 2.72
C LYS A 195 20.50 15.81 2.50
N ARG A 196 21.66 16.04 3.12
CA ARG A 196 22.79 15.14 3.01
C ARG A 196 22.68 13.89 3.87
N GLY A 197 21.83 13.92 4.90
CA GLY A 197 21.56 12.78 5.76
C GLY A 197 20.48 11.83 5.23
N ILE A 198 19.66 12.28 4.27
CA ILE A 198 18.51 11.50 3.79
C ILE A 198 18.82 10.94 2.41
N TYR A 199 18.96 9.63 2.30
CA TYR A 199 19.24 8.93 1.04
C TYR A 199 18.37 9.40 -0.14
N ARG A 200 17.11 9.70 0.08
CA ARG A 200 16.14 10.05 -0.97
C ARG A 200 16.14 11.50 -1.44
N GLU A 201 16.53 12.41 -0.58
CA GLU A 201 16.64 13.85 -0.92
C GLU A 201 18.02 14.22 -1.47
N ALA A 202 18.94 13.27 -1.48
CA ALA A 202 20.16 13.42 -2.24
C ALA A 202 19.77 13.49 -3.72
N ASP A 203 20.01 14.64 -4.37
CA ASP A 203 19.81 14.81 -5.82
C ASP A 203 20.57 13.74 -6.64
N ASP A 204 21.46 13.03 -5.97
CA ASP A 204 22.37 12.01 -6.48
C ASP A 204 21.91 10.57 -6.22
N ALA A 205 20.71 10.35 -5.64
CA ALA A 205 20.17 9.01 -5.47
C ALA A 205 19.92 8.35 -6.83
N LYS A 206 20.46 7.16 -7.01
CA LYS A 206 20.42 6.41 -8.27
C LYS A 206 19.63 5.11 -8.10
N THR A 207 19.02 4.65 -9.15
CA THR A 207 18.29 3.39 -9.22
C THR A 207 18.84 2.52 -10.35
N GLY A 208 19.94 1.82 -10.07
CA GLY A 208 20.62 0.99 -11.07
C GLY A 208 19.88 -0.30 -11.40
N LEU A 209 19.19 -0.90 -10.42
CA LEU A 209 18.49 -2.16 -10.57
C LEU A 209 17.01 -2.05 -10.18
N PRO A 210 16.10 -2.80 -10.85
CA PRO A 210 14.71 -2.92 -10.40
C PRO A 210 14.64 -3.69 -9.08
N ASP A 211 13.63 -3.37 -8.26
CA ASP A 211 13.32 -4.13 -7.05
C ASP A 211 12.80 -5.52 -7.42
N LEU A 212 13.32 -6.56 -6.81
CA LEU A 212 12.89 -7.94 -6.99
C LEU A 212 11.94 -8.34 -5.88
N THR A 213 10.74 -8.79 -6.24
CA THR A 213 9.74 -9.24 -5.27
C THR A 213 9.22 -10.64 -5.58
N LEU A 214 9.12 -11.47 -4.55
CA LEU A 214 8.53 -12.79 -4.61
C LEU A 214 7.36 -12.88 -3.64
N ARG A 215 6.20 -13.36 -4.09
CA ARG A 215 5.03 -13.59 -3.24
C ARG A 215 4.47 -14.99 -3.44
N TYR A 216 4.15 -15.63 -2.33
CA TYR A 216 3.33 -16.82 -2.26
C TYR A 216 1.97 -16.44 -1.64
N GLN A 217 0.87 -16.85 -2.26
CA GLN A 217 -0.48 -16.63 -1.73
C GLN A 217 -1.30 -17.88 -1.87
N SER A 218 -1.97 -18.30 -0.78
CA SER A 218 -2.76 -19.52 -0.77
C SER A 218 -3.90 -19.43 0.23
N ARG A 219 -4.64 -20.54 0.33
CA ARG A 219 -5.73 -20.71 1.29
C ARG A 219 -5.68 -22.09 1.91
N ALA A 220 -5.73 -22.15 3.25
CA ALA A 220 -5.82 -23.40 3.98
C ALA A 220 -6.67 -23.21 5.24
N ALA A 221 -7.46 -24.22 5.61
CA ALA A 221 -8.28 -24.24 6.83
C ALA A 221 -9.14 -22.98 7.05
N GLY A 222 -9.67 -22.38 5.99
CA GLY A 222 -10.49 -21.15 6.06
C GLY A 222 -9.70 -19.85 6.20
N VAL A 223 -8.37 -19.92 6.26
CA VAL A 223 -7.46 -18.76 6.27
C VAL A 223 -6.94 -18.51 4.87
N ASP A 224 -7.15 -17.29 4.35
CA ASP A 224 -6.40 -16.78 3.20
C ASP A 224 -5.09 -16.17 3.75
N TYR A 225 -3.95 -16.55 3.20
CA TYR A 225 -2.66 -16.05 3.68
C TYR A 225 -1.70 -15.75 2.52
N SER A 226 -0.76 -14.86 2.78
CA SER A 226 0.36 -14.58 1.86
C SER A 226 1.65 -14.35 2.63
N ALA A 227 2.76 -14.75 2.00
CA ALA A 227 4.12 -14.43 2.41
C ALA A 227 4.82 -13.77 1.22
N SER A 228 5.54 -12.67 1.46
CA SER A 228 6.27 -11.95 0.42
C SER A 228 7.68 -11.64 0.88
N ALA A 229 8.62 -11.61 -0.07
CA ALA A 229 10.00 -11.19 0.11
C ALA A 229 10.34 -10.10 -0.91
N LEU A 230 11.20 -9.17 -0.51
CA LEU A 230 11.74 -8.07 -1.28
C LEU A 230 13.27 -8.12 -1.22
N LEU A 231 13.92 -7.85 -2.35
CA LEU A 231 15.33 -7.52 -2.45
C LEU A 231 15.48 -6.28 -3.32
N ARG A 232 16.22 -5.28 -2.85
CA ARG A 232 16.44 -4.01 -3.56
C ARG A 232 17.85 -3.51 -3.38
N GLN A 233 18.26 -2.61 -4.26
CA GLN A 233 19.50 -1.87 -4.15
C GLN A 233 19.19 -0.40 -3.84
N LEU A 234 19.86 0.16 -2.85
CA LEU A 234 19.96 1.58 -2.59
C LEU A 234 21.29 2.03 -3.17
N GLU A 235 21.33 3.13 -3.92
CA GLU A 235 22.54 3.58 -4.61
C GLU A 235 22.60 5.10 -4.63
N VAL A 236 23.77 5.64 -4.43
CA VAL A 236 24.07 7.07 -4.57
C VAL A 236 25.30 7.22 -5.46
N GLU A 237 25.23 8.13 -6.43
CA GLU A 237 26.37 8.48 -7.28
C GLU A 237 26.37 9.99 -7.46
N SER A 238 27.37 10.68 -6.88
CA SER A 238 27.43 12.13 -6.85
C SER A 238 28.05 12.69 -8.12
N GLU A 239 27.29 13.53 -8.84
CA GLU A 239 27.82 14.34 -9.94
C GLU A 239 28.21 15.76 -9.52
N ASP A 240 27.47 16.44 -8.63
CA ASP A 240 27.66 17.88 -8.35
C ASP A 240 27.47 18.37 -6.90
N GLY A 241 26.97 17.55 -5.98
CA GLY A 241 26.58 18.03 -4.64
C GLY A 241 27.35 17.40 -3.48
N LEU A 242 27.62 16.12 -3.58
CA LEU A 242 28.32 15.31 -2.60
C LEU A 242 29.63 14.80 -3.23
N SER A 243 30.54 15.69 -3.59
CA SER A 243 31.73 15.35 -4.41
C SER A 243 32.48 14.14 -3.88
N GLY A 244 32.45 13.05 -4.64
CA GLY A 244 33.22 11.84 -4.37
C GLY A 244 32.49 10.71 -3.65
N ILE A 245 31.15 10.78 -3.49
CA ILE A 245 30.37 9.69 -2.94
C ILE A 245 29.85 8.82 -4.09
N ASP A 246 30.19 7.55 -4.06
CA ASP A 246 29.70 6.48 -4.95
C ASP A 246 29.62 5.22 -4.09
N ASP A 247 28.40 4.91 -3.65
CA ASP A 247 28.15 3.78 -2.76
C ASP A 247 26.80 3.12 -3.01
N SER A 248 26.70 1.85 -2.58
CA SER A 248 25.46 1.08 -2.70
C SER A 248 25.26 0.13 -1.53
N ALA A 249 24.04 0.07 -1.02
CA ALA A 249 23.61 -0.87 0.01
C ALA A 249 22.49 -1.77 -0.47
N THR A 250 22.40 -2.97 0.10
CA THR A 250 21.32 -3.92 -0.20
C THR A 250 20.23 -3.82 0.84
N GLY A 251 19.03 -3.45 0.41
CA GLY A 251 17.83 -3.50 1.24
C GLY A 251 17.02 -4.78 1.02
N TRP A 252 16.33 -5.24 2.04
CA TRP A 252 15.45 -6.41 1.97
C TRP A 252 14.23 -6.26 2.86
N GLY A 253 13.18 -7.07 2.59
CA GLY A 253 11.98 -7.06 3.39
C GLY A 253 11.21 -8.36 3.33
N LEU A 254 10.47 -8.64 4.39
CA LEU A 254 9.54 -9.77 4.52
C LEU A 254 8.16 -9.26 4.93
N ASN A 255 7.12 -9.86 4.38
CA ASN A 255 5.74 -9.58 4.79
C ASN A 255 4.96 -10.89 4.94
N LEU A 256 4.19 -10.98 6.01
CA LEU A 256 3.18 -12.01 6.23
C LEU A 256 1.83 -11.34 6.40
N ALA A 257 0.79 -11.82 5.73
CA ALA A 257 -0.55 -11.31 5.87
C ALA A 257 -1.59 -12.44 5.84
N ALA A 258 -2.63 -12.30 6.66
CA ALA A 258 -3.69 -13.29 6.76
C ALA A 258 -5.07 -12.65 6.91
N ARG A 259 -6.07 -13.38 6.43
CA ARG A 259 -7.48 -13.09 6.64
C ARG A 259 -8.22 -14.38 6.98
N TYR A 260 -8.89 -14.38 8.12
CA TYR A 260 -9.68 -15.51 8.62
C TYR A 260 -11.15 -15.14 8.74
N ARG A 261 -12.02 -15.89 8.07
CA ARG A 261 -13.48 -15.80 8.24
C ARG A 261 -13.90 -16.69 9.40
N ALA A 262 -13.91 -16.12 10.62
CA ALA A 262 -14.26 -16.85 11.83
C ALA A 262 -15.73 -17.27 11.86
N SER A 263 -16.61 -16.50 11.20
CA SER A 263 -18.02 -16.84 10.99
C SER A 263 -18.57 -16.12 9.76
N GLU A 264 -19.84 -16.31 9.44
CA GLU A 264 -20.54 -15.55 8.38
C GLU A 264 -20.54 -14.04 8.64
N ARG A 265 -20.44 -13.63 9.91
CA ARG A 265 -20.49 -12.23 10.34
C ARG A 265 -19.11 -11.66 10.68
N LEU A 266 -18.19 -12.50 11.19
CA LEU A 266 -16.90 -12.02 11.71
C LEU A 266 -15.74 -12.42 10.79
N THR A 267 -14.98 -11.41 10.35
CA THR A 267 -13.71 -11.57 9.63
C THR A 267 -12.59 -10.92 10.42
N LEU A 268 -11.52 -11.67 10.68
CA LEU A 268 -10.29 -11.20 11.31
C LEU A 268 -9.20 -11.02 10.25
N ARG A 269 -8.28 -10.08 10.49
CA ARG A 269 -7.16 -9.77 9.59
C ARG A 269 -5.93 -9.40 10.40
N GLY A 270 -4.77 -9.60 9.80
CA GLY A 270 -3.51 -9.14 10.36
C GLY A 270 -2.39 -9.21 9.34
N ALA A 271 -1.37 -8.42 9.55
CA ALA A 271 -0.12 -8.49 8.82
C ALA A 271 1.05 -8.10 9.73
N LEU A 272 2.22 -8.61 9.36
CA LEU A 272 3.52 -8.28 9.93
C LEU A 272 4.48 -8.00 8.78
N THR A 273 5.21 -6.89 8.86
CA THR A 273 6.21 -6.48 7.88
C THR A 273 7.50 -6.17 8.65
N TYR A 274 8.63 -6.62 8.13
CA TYR A 274 9.95 -6.36 8.71
C TYR A 274 10.97 -6.28 7.58
N GLY A 275 11.96 -5.41 7.70
CA GLY A 275 13.05 -5.35 6.74
C GLY A 275 14.07 -4.29 7.10
N ASP A 276 15.16 -4.33 6.38
CA ASP A 276 16.26 -3.40 6.44
C ASP A 276 16.40 -2.71 5.09
N GLY A 277 16.48 -1.38 5.06
CA GLY A 277 16.38 -0.63 3.83
C GLY A 277 15.04 -0.77 3.10
N ILE A 278 13.99 -1.22 3.80
CA ILE A 278 12.69 -1.55 3.22
C ILE A 278 11.95 -0.34 2.64
N GLY A 279 12.17 0.84 3.23
CA GLY A 279 11.59 2.11 2.76
C GLY A 279 10.08 2.07 2.62
N GLU A 280 9.61 2.48 1.45
CA GLU A 280 8.18 2.62 1.14
C GLU A 280 7.37 1.32 1.13
N TYR A 281 8.01 0.17 1.13
CA TYR A 281 7.28 -1.11 1.13
C TYR A 281 6.61 -1.41 2.48
N LEU A 282 6.96 -0.66 3.53
CA LEU A 282 6.23 -0.62 4.80
C LEU A 282 5.20 0.53 4.77
N GLN A 283 3.95 0.25 5.10
CA GLN A 283 2.89 1.25 5.16
C GLN A 283 3.12 2.24 6.29
N ASN A 284 3.24 3.52 5.96
CA ASN A 284 3.61 4.59 6.89
C ASN A 284 4.91 4.28 7.64
N ASN A 285 5.94 3.87 6.90
CA ASN A 285 7.29 3.82 7.44
C ASN A 285 7.65 5.21 7.99
N PRO A 286 8.06 5.34 9.25
CA PRO A 286 8.42 6.63 9.82
C PRO A 286 9.65 7.25 9.15
N SER A 287 10.57 6.44 8.63
CA SER A 287 11.87 6.89 8.12
C SER A 287 12.11 6.56 6.64
N ALA A 288 13.14 7.18 6.09
CA ALA A 288 13.75 6.81 4.81
C ALA A 288 14.35 5.39 4.86
N PRO A 289 14.67 4.78 3.70
CA PRO A 289 15.29 3.45 3.69
C PRO A 289 16.74 3.43 4.19
N GLY A 290 17.40 4.57 4.26
CA GLY A 290 18.78 4.70 4.71
C GLY A 290 19.19 6.16 4.89
N TYR A 291 20.42 6.36 5.34
CA TYR A 291 21.06 7.67 5.49
C TYR A 291 22.52 7.58 5.02
N LEU A 292 23.13 8.73 4.78
CA LEU A 292 24.56 8.81 4.42
C LEU A 292 25.37 9.17 5.66
N SER A 293 26.35 8.33 5.98
CA SER A 293 27.32 8.54 7.05
C SER A 293 28.73 8.35 6.48
N GLU A 294 29.59 9.34 6.60
CA GLU A 294 30.98 9.31 6.14
C GLU A 294 31.17 8.94 4.65
N GLY A 295 30.12 9.10 3.84
CA GLY A 295 30.11 8.80 2.41
C GLY A 295 29.61 7.40 2.05
N GLU A 296 29.16 6.62 3.02
CA GLU A 296 28.56 5.30 2.84
C GLU A 296 27.06 5.34 3.15
N ILE A 297 26.28 4.45 2.53
CA ILE A 297 24.85 4.26 2.80
C ILE A 297 24.70 3.28 3.94
N ASP A 298 24.18 3.75 5.07
CA ASP A 298 23.67 2.91 6.14
C ASP A 298 22.17 2.70 5.97
N THR A 299 21.72 1.45 6.00
CA THR A 299 20.31 1.09 5.87
C THR A 299 19.57 1.25 7.20
N VAL A 300 18.29 1.58 7.13
CA VAL A 300 17.41 1.71 8.30
C VAL A 300 16.52 0.48 8.42
N THR A 301 16.65 -0.22 9.55
CA THR A 301 15.74 -1.31 9.90
C THR A 301 14.39 -0.74 10.29
N ALA A 302 13.32 -1.30 9.71
CA ALA A 302 11.96 -0.90 10.04
C ALA A 302 11.03 -2.12 10.10
N TRP A 303 10.02 -2.01 10.96
CA TRP A 303 9.01 -3.04 11.12
C TRP A 303 7.62 -2.44 11.32
N GLY A 304 6.60 -3.27 11.14
CA GLY A 304 5.26 -2.87 11.46
C GLY A 304 4.31 -4.06 11.52
N ALA A 305 3.24 -3.87 12.26
CA ALA A 305 2.18 -4.85 12.43
C ALA A 305 0.81 -4.18 12.38
N ASN A 306 -0.19 -4.90 11.90
CA ASN A 306 -1.56 -4.49 12.05
C ASN A 306 -2.48 -5.66 12.33
N VAL A 307 -3.57 -5.39 13.04
CA VAL A 307 -4.65 -6.32 13.31
C VAL A 307 -5.99 -5.63 13.11
N GLY A 308 -7.01 -6.38 12.75
CA GLY A 308 -8.34 -5.81 12.66
C GLY A 308 -9.44 -6.84 12.45
N MET A 309 -10.66 -6.35 12.63
CA MET A 309 -11.86 -7.14 12.46
C MET A 309 -12.94 -6.41 11.69
N SER A 310 -13.83 -7.16 11.06
CA SER A 310 -15.07 -6.66 10.47
C SER A 310 -16.22 -7.50 10.97
N LEU A 311 -17.20 -6.87 11.60
CA LEU A 311 -18.43 -7.49 12.08
C LEU A 311 -19.60 -7.01 11.23
N ARG A 312 -20.19 -7.92 10.43
CA ARG A 312 -21.40 -7.63 9.68
C ARG A 312 -22.57 -7.40 10.62
N THR A 313 -23.23 -6.25 10.49
CA THR A 313 -24.40 -5.87 11.28
C THR A 313 -25.35 -5.00 10.45
N GLY A 314 -26.62 -5.39 10.39
CA GLY A 314 -27.60 -4.71 9.54
C GLY A 314 -27.16 -4.66 8.06
N PRO A 315 -27.33 -3.51 7.39
CA PRO A 315 -26.97 -3.34 5.98
C PRO A 315 -25.47 -3.08 5.76
N GLY A 316 -24.63 -3.19 6.80
CA GLY A 316 -23.23 -2.83 6.73
C GLY A 316 -22.31 -3.68 7.60
N ALA A 317 -21.17 -3.10 7.95
CA ALA A 317 -20.19 -3.69 8.85
C ALA A 317 -19.54 -2.64 9.74
N ILE A 318 -19.34 -2.99 11.01
CA ILE A 318 -18.45 -2.29 11.92
C ILE A 318 -17.04 -2.85 11.66
N ASN A 319 -16.07 -1.98 11.48
CA ASN A 319 -14.68 -2.33 11.33
C ASN A 319 -13.86 -1.66 12.43
N LEU A 320 -13.00 -2.44 13.07
CA LEU A 320 -12.04 -1.98 14.05
C LEU A 320 -10.66 -2.44 13.60
N GLY A 321 -9.70 -1.53 13.52
CA GLY A 321 -8.34 -1.83 13.09
C GLY A 321 -7.31 -1.01 13.84
N TYR A 322 -6.25 -1.67 14.28
CA TYR A 322 -5.08 -1.05 14.89
C TYR A 322 -3.83 -1.40 14.07
N GLY A 323 -2.89 -0.49 14.03
CA GLY A 323 -1.59 -0.72 13.39
C GLY A 323 -0.50 0.17 13.95
N ILE A 324 0.72 -0.33 13.87
CA ILE A 324 1.96 0.31 14.34
C ILE A 324 3.04 0.11 13.29
N SER A 325 3.85 1.14 13.07
CA SER A 325 5.11 1.08 12.31
C SER A 325 6.20 1.80 13.08
N SER A 326 7.40 1.25 13.04
CA SER A 326 8.56 1.79 13.74
C SER A 326 9.80 1.62 12.87
N ALA A 327 10.72 2.58 12.98
CA ALA A 327 12.04 2.58 12.34
C ALA A 327 13.10 2.71 13.44
N ASP A 328 14.17 1.95 13.31
CA ASP A 328 15.31 2.00 14.23
C ASP A 328 16.30 3.04 13.71
N LEU A 329 16.46 4.11 14.46
CA LEU A 329 17.34 5.25 14.13
C LEU A 329 18.49 5.42 15.15
N ASP A 330 18.71 4.44 16.03
CA ASP A 330 19.76 4.50 17.05
C ASP A 330 21.15 4.65 16.43
N ASP A 331 21.46 3.88 15.38
CA ASP A 331 22.74 3.96 14.68
C ASP A 331 22.94 5.33 14.00
N ALA A 332 21.88 5.91 13.40
CA ALA A 332 21.93 7.25 12.81
C ALA A 332 22.15 8.33 13.89
N ARG A 333 21.59 8.12 15.08
CA ARG A 333 21.77 9.00 16.24
C ARG A 333 23.20 8.91 16.78
N GLU A 334 23.76 7.71 16.91
CA GLU A 334 25.14 7.50 17.31
C GLU A 334 26.15 8.07 16.31
N ALA A 335 25.86 7.99 15.02
CA ALA A 335 26.63 8.60 13.95
C ALA A 335 26.51 10.15 13.93
N GLY A 336 25.63 10.73 14.74
CA GLY A 336 25.44 12.20 14.83
C GLY A 336 24.81 12.80 13.58
N ILE A 337 23.93 12.06 12.90
CA ILE A 337 23.23 12.57 11.71
C ILE A 337 22.38 13.78 12.08
N ALA A 338 22.54 14.85 11.35
CA ALA A 338 21.86 16.11 11.65
C ALA A 338 20.34 15.98 11.57
N GLY A 339 19.64 16.45 12.62
CA GLY A 339 18.17 16.42 12.70
C GLY A 339 17.56 15.09 13.13
N VAL A 340 18.37 14.05 13.39
CA VAL A 340 17.87 12.72 13.78
C VAL A 340 17.00 12.74 15.04
N GLU A 341 17.31 13.58 16.02
CA GLU A 341 16.52 13.69 17.26
C GLU A 341 15.05 14.07 17.00
N GLY A 342 14.79 14.88 15.98
CA GLY A 342 13.43 15.25 15.57
C GLY A 342 12.83 14.36 14.49
N ALA A 343 13.53 13.31 14.06
CA ALA A 343 13.05 12.37 13.06
C ALA A 343 11.92 11.49 13.62
N ASN A 344 10.96 11.10 12.77
CA ASN A 344 9.90 10.19 13.19
C ASN A 344 10.45 8.80 13.44
N GLU A 345 10.12 8.22 14.56
CA GLU A 345 10.50 6.88 14.97
C GLU A 345 9.33 5.91 14.96
N GLN A 346 8.13 6.36 15.36
CA GLN A 346 6.96 5.51 15.43
C GLN A 346 5.67 6.22 15.02
N PHE A 347 4.80 5.47 14.33
CA PHE A 347 3.41 5.85 14.07
C PHE A 347 2.46 4.74 14.49
N GLU A 348 1.38 5.12 15.16
CA GLU A 348 0.27 4.21 15.44
C GLU A 348 -1.04 4.77 14.92
N ALA A 349 -2.03 3.90 14.75
CA ALA A 349 -3.40 4.33 14.51
C ALA A 349 -4.42 3.27 14.90
N LEU A 350 -5.50 3.76 15.50
CA LEU A 350 -6.72 3.01 15.79
C LEU A 350 -7.87 3.61 14.97
N HIS A 351 -8.52 2.78 14.14
CA HIS A 351 -9.71 3.19 13.38
C HIS A 351 -10.92 2.38 13.80
N LEU A 352 -12.02 3.07 14.06
CA LEU A 352 -13.34 2.48 14.26
C LEU A 352 -14.31 3.10 13.24
N ASN A 353 -14.97 2.28 12.44
CA ASN A 353 -15.96 2.78 11.50
C ASN A 353 -17.19 1.88 11.35
N TYR A 354 -18.27 2.46 10.85
CA TYR A 354 -19.42 1.76 10.32
C TYR A 354 -19.62 2.17 8.87
N ILE A 355 -19.56 1.19 7.96
CA ILE A 355 -19.79 1.39 6.52
C ILE A 355 -20.99 0.56 6.14
N TRP A 356 -22.01 1.21 5.53
CA TRP A 356 -23.25 0.53 5.14
C TRP A 356 -23.73 0.94 3.75
N SER A 357 -24.54 0.07 3.16
CA SER A 357 -25.14 0.30 1.84
C SER A 357 -26.65 0.08 1.93
N PRO A 358 -27.46 1.16 2.01
CA PRO A 358 -28.92 1.03 2.05
C PRO A 358 -29.50 0.43 0.77
N ILE A 359 -28.82 0.70 -0.35
CA ILE A 359 -29.05 0.08 -1.66
C ILE A 359 -27.71 -0.27 -2.30
N GLU A 360 -27.72 -1.13 -3.30
CA GLU A 360 -26.54 -1.77 -3.88
C GLU A 360 -25.44 -0.78 -4.36
N ARG A 361 -25.81 0.34 -4.95
CA ARG A 361 -24.85 1.30 -5.54
C ARG A 361 -24.53 2.50 -4.64
N VAL A 362 -25.15 2.60 -3.49
CA VAL A 362 -24.96 3.71 -2.56
C VAL A 362 -24.34 3.20 -1.29
N SER A 363 -23.25 3.82 -0.85
CA SER A 363 -22.64 3.53 0.44
C SER A 363 -22.44 4.80 1.25
N TYR A 364 -22.68 4.70 2.53
CA TYR A 364 -22.35 5.69 3.55
C TYR A 364 -21.33 5.13 4.51
N GLY A 365 -20.65 6.00 5.22
CA GLY A 365 -19.75 5.60 6.28
C GLY A 365 -19.47 6.73 7.25
N LEU A 366 -19.20 6.33 8.50
CA LEU A 366 -18.70 7.19 9.57
C LEU A 366 -17.49 6.51 10.19
N GLU A 367 -16.42 7.26 10.44
CA GLU A 367 -15.15 6.79 10.99
C GLU A 367 -14.62 7.74 12.05
N ALA A 368 -14.05 7.17 13.11
CA ALA A 368 -13.15 7.84 14.02
C ALA A 368 -11.75 7.20 13.90
N GLY A 369 -10.74 8.02 13.70
CA GLY A 369 -9.34 7.62 13.62
C GLY A 369 -8.52 8.35 14.68
N TYR A 370 -7.91 7.61 15.60
CA TYR A 370 -6.96 8.13 16.58
C TYR A 370 -5.56 7.75 16.12
N HIS A 371 -4.67 8.73 16.06
CA HIS A 371 -3.33 8.61 15.49
C HIS A 371 -2.30 9.13 16.48
N THR A 372 -1.13 8.46 16.54
CA THR A 372 0.00 8.93 17.34
C THR A 372 1.25 9.06 16.48
N ARG A 373 2.15 9.92 16.92
CA ARG A 373 3.47 10.15 16.37
C ARG A 373 4.48 10.26 17.49
N GLU A 374 5.61 9.58 17.38
CA GLU A 374 6.75 9.67 18.26
C GLU A 374 8.01 9.96 17.45
N VAL A 375 8.92 10.76 17.99
CA VAL A 375 10.21 11.09 17.39
C VAL A 375 11.36 10.57 18.26
N VAL A 376 12.56 10.45 17.70
CA VAL A 376 13.74 9.80 18.29
C VAL A 376 14.13 10.34 19.67
N ASP A 377 13.92 11.63 19.96
CA ASP A 377 14.20 12.20 21.28
C ASP A 377 13.10 11.93 22.33
N GLY A 378 12.08 11.14 21.97
CA GLY A 378 11.01 10.69 22.86
C GLY A 378 9.86 11.69 23.01
N ARG A 379 9.84 12.80 22.26
CA ARG A 379 8.66 13.68 22.19
C ARG A 379 7.59 12.99 21.35
N ASP A 380 6.35 13.08 21.78
CA ASP A 380 5.22 12.46 21.14
C ASP A 380 4.04 13.42 20.95
N GLY A 381 3.03 12.97 20.23
CA GLY A 381 1.77 13.67 20.05
C GLY A 381 0.71 12.77 19.46
N ASP A 382 -0.52 13.24 19.57
CA ASP A 382 -1.68 12.52 19.08
C ASP A 382 -2.66 13.44 18.33
N ALA A 383 -3.56 12.83 17.56
CA ALA A 383 -4.61 13.54 16.85
C ALA A 383 -5.84 12.64 16.65
N LEU A 384 -7.01 13.25 16.74
CA LEU A 384 -8.30 12.60 16.49
C LEU A 384 -8.95 13.18 15.23
N ARG A 385 -9.23 12.30 14.26
CA ARG A 385 -9.98 12.61 13.03
C ARG A 385 -11.35 11.95 13.04
N LEU A 386 -12.38 12.71 12.71
CA LEU A 386 -13.70 12.19 12.38
C LEU A 386 -13.92 12.32 10.88
N GLN A 387 -14.44 11.28 10.25
CA GLN A 387 -14.68 11.29 8.80
C GLN A 387 -16.03 10.66 8.44
N GLY A 388 -16.76 11.35 7.57
CA GLY A 388 -17.96 10.85 6.91
C GLY A 388 -17.72 10.62 5.42
N MET A 389 -18.44 9.66 4.83
CA MET A 389 -18.44 9.49 3.36
C MET A 389 -19.81 9.22 2.78
N VAL A 390 -20.00 9.69 1.56
CA VAL A 390 -21.07 9.26 0.66
C VAL A 390 -20.45 8.80 -0.66
N LYS A 391 -20.84 7.61 -1.14
CA LYS A 391 -20.28 7.04 -2.36
C LYS A 391 -21.37 6.47 -3.26
N TYR A 392 -21.37 6.90 -4.52
CA TYR A 392 -22.24 6.43 -5.59
C TYR A 392 -21.43 5.67 -6.64
N ARG A 393 -21.77 4.37 -6.88
CA ARG A 393 -21.10 3.52 -7.87
C ARG A 393 -21.91 3.47 -9.18
N PHE A 394 -21.21 3.37 -10.31
CA PHE A 394 -21.79 3.13 -11.65
C PHE A 394 -21.04 2.02 -12.38
#